data_b4736ee19e41dd3168953ba0d1ccc177
#
_entry.id   b4736ee19e41dd3168953ba0d1ccc177
#
_cell.length_a   1.000
_cell.length_b   1.000
_cell.length_c   1.000
_cell.angle_alpha   90.00
_cell.angle_beta   90.00
_cell.angle_gamma   90.00
#
_symmetry.space_group_name_H-M   'P 1'
#
loop_
_entity.id
_entity.type
_entity.pdbx_description
1 polymer ?
#
loop_
_entity_poly.entity_id
_entity_poly.type
_entity_poly.pdbx_seq_one_letter_code
_entity_poly.pdbx_strand_id
1 'polypeptide(L)'
;MHIQHIKMRWGTGDNYAYLVTDDSTKDTLIIDPAEPHEVLPVVKALEAKGAIKVTGIVNTHHHHDHSGGNQKMLKEYPNLPLIAGFNSPGVTETPKHNASFRLGNAVTVTPLHTPCHTQDSICYFFEDGDDRAVFTGDTLFICGSGRFFEGTAAEMDAALNKVLASLPNDTKVYPGHEYTKSNVKFAKSVLSNEPLSNLEKFCKENEVTTGKFTIGDEKTYNPFMMVTDPVIQKSVGLEDRVAVMMKLRELKNKF
;
A
#
# COMPACT_ATOMS: atom_id res chain seq x y z
N MET A 1 15.69 5.69 -7.14
CA MET A 1 15.50 4.51 -6.25
C MET A 1 15.04 3.30 -7.04
N HIS A 2 15.38 2.09 -6.57
CA HIS A 2 14.95 0.84 -7.19
C HIS A 2 13.92 0.14 -6.30
N ILE A 3 12.79 -0.28 -6.88
CA ILE A 3 11.71 -0.97 -6.17
C ILE A 3 11.51 -2.34 -6.81
N GLN A 4 11.60 -3.40 -5.99
CA GLN A 4 11.30 -4.77 -6.39
C GLN A 4 10.18 -5.32 -5.52
N HIS A 5 9.11 -5.84 -6.12
CA HIS A 5 8.09 -6.60 -5.40
C HIS A 5 8.46 -8.08 -5.33
N ILE A 6 8.06 -8.73 -4.25
CA ILE A 6 8.14 -10.17 -4.03
C ILE A 6 6.72 -10.66 -3.78
N LYS A 7 6.27 -11.59 -4.61
CA LYS A 7 4.97 -12.24 -4.43
C LYS A 7 5.03 -13.19 -3.25
N MET A 8 4.04 -13.10 -2.36
CA MET A 8 3.88 -14.01 -1.23
C MET A 8 2.47 -14.58 -1.22
N ARG A 9 2.30 -15.84 -0.79
CA ARG A 9 1.00 -16.51 -0.68
C ARG A 9 0.17 -16.42 -1.97
N TRP A 10 0.85 -16.51 -3.11
CA TRP A 10 0.20 -16.29 -4.41
C TRP A 10 -0.86 -17.34 -4.69
N GLY A 11 -2.06 -16.92 -5.10
CA GLY A 11 -3.25 -17.76 -5.28
C GLY A 11 -4.07 -18.02 -4.01
N THR A 12 -3.59 -17.60 -2.83
CA THR A 12 -4.33 -17.74 -1.56
C THR A 12 -4.52 -16.43 -0.79
N GLY A 13 -3.58 -15.49 -0.88
CA GLY A 13 -3.63 -14.19 -0.25
C GLY A 13 -3.17 -13.08 -1.19
N ASP A 14 -2.37 -13.43 -2.20
CA ASP A 14 -1.83 -12.52 -3.22
C ASP A 14 -1.15 -11.28 -2.61
N ASN A 15 -0.35 -11.52 -1.53
CA ASN A 15 0.36 -10.48 -0.81
C ASN A 15 1.64 -10.05 -1.54
N TYR A 16 2.07 -8.84 -1.25
CA TYR A 16 3.38 -8.32 -1.66
C TYR A 16 4.26 -7.98 -0.46
N ALA A 17 5.54 -8.41 -0.53
CA ALA A 17 6.64 -7.72 0.13
C ALA A 17 7.37 -6.85 -0.89
N TYR A 18 8.03 -5.78 -0.41
CA TYR A 18 8.79 -4.91 -1.28
C TYR A 18 10.20 -4.70 -0.76
N LEU A 19 11.16 -4.60 -1.70
CA LEU A 19 12.51 -4.11 -1.44
C LEU A 19 12.60 -2.72 -2.06
N VAL A 20 12.94 -1.72 -1.24
CA VAL A 20 13.18 -0.35 -1.71
C VAL A 20 14.64 -0.02 -1.45
N THR A 21 15.38 0.24 -2.51
CA THR A 21 16.84 0.40 -2.49
C THR A 21 17.23 1.80 -2.94
N ASP A 22 18.09 2.47 -2.18
CA ASP A 22 18.83 3.64 -2.66
C ASP A 22 19.90 3.18 -3.66
N ASP A 23 19.83 3.66 -4.90
CA ASP A 23 20.72 3.21 -5.97
C ASP A 23 22.19 3.56 -5.72
N SER A 24 22.47 4.61 -4.93
CA SER A 24 23.82 5.09 -4.66
C SER A 24 24.53 4.32 -3.55
N THR A 25 23.81 3.98 -2.46
CA THR A 25 24.39 3.32 -1.28
C THR A 25 24.10 1.83 -1.22
N LYS A 26 23.10 1.36 -1.96
CA LYS A 26 22.51 0.02 -1.89
C LYS A 26 21.75 -0.24 -0.57
N ASP A 27 21.62 0.75 0.31
CA ASP A 27 20.81 0.64 1.51
C ASP A 27 19.36 0.32 1.11
N THR A 28 18.79 -0.68 1.78
CA THR A 28 17.51 -1.27 1.38
C THR A 28 16.60 -1.46 2.59
N LEU A 29 15.35 -1.01 2.46
CA LEU A 29 14.27 -1.37 3.38
C LEU A 29 13.47 -2.54 2.80
N ILE A 30 13.10 -3.48 3.68
CA ILE A 30 12.17 -4.57 3.36
C ILE A 30 10.81 -4.20 3.95
N ILE A 31 9.78 -4.09 3.10
CA ILE A 31 8.42 -3.73 3.52
C ILE A 31 7.55 -4.97 3.53
N ASP A 32 6.82 -5.19 4.63
CA ASP A 32 5.84 -6.27 4.87
C ASP A 32 6.35 -7.69 4.56
N PRO A 33 7.47 -8.15 5.12
CA PRO A 33 8.02 -9.48 4.87
C PRO A 33 7.29 -10.58 5.66
N ALA A 34 5.99 -10.77 5.43
CA ALA A 34 5.15 -11.68 6.21
C ALA A 34 5.56 -13.15 6.09
N GLU A 35 6.08 -13.56 4.91
CA GLU A 35 6.50 -14.93 4.62
C GLU A 35 8.02 -15.01 4.38
N PRO A 36 8.81 -15.10 5.46
CA PRO A 36 10.27 -15.11 5.34
C PRO A 36 10.83 -16.25 4.46
N HIS A 37 10.11 -17.36 4.33
CA HIS A 37 10.55 -18.46 3.47
C HIS A 37 10.45 -18.12 1.97
N GLU A 38 9.60 -17.15 1.58
CA GLU A 38 9.50 -16.63 0.21
C GLU A 38 10.42 -15.41 0.02
N VAL A 39 10.58 -14.57 1.05
CA VAL A 39 11.32 -13.30 0.98
C VAL A 39 12.82 -13.51 1.12
N LEU A 40 13.29 -14.29 2.12
CA LEU A 40 14.72 -14.44 2.42
C LEU A 40 15.56 -14.99 1.26
N PRO A 41 15.09 -15.98 0.48
CA PRO A 41 15.89 -16.45 -0.67
C PRO A 41 16.20 -15.37 -1.68
N VAL A 42 15.23 -14.46 -1.95
CA VAL A 42 15.41 -13.34 -2.87
C VAL A 42 16.39 -12.32 -2.28
N VAL A 43 16.18 -11.93 -1.02
CA VAL A 43 17.04 -10.97 -0.31
C VAL A 43 18.48 -11.46 -0.25
N LYS A 44 18.70 -12.70 0.19
CA LYS A 44 20.06 -13.29 0.30
C LYS A 44 20.76 -13.39 -1.04
N ALA A 45 20.03 -13.73 -2.10
CA ALA A 45 20.60 -13.77 -3.45
C ALA A 45 21.06 -12.38 -3.94
N LEU A 46 20.34 -11.31 -3.57
CA LEU A 46 20.70 -9.93 -3.91
C LEU A 46 21.86 -9.42 -3.05
N GLU A 47 21.88 -9.72 -1.73
CA GLU A 47 23.00 -9.40 -0.83
C GLU A 47 24.29 -10.06 -1.30
N ALA A 48 24.24 -11.35 -1.66
CA ALA A 48 25.41 -12.10 -2.15
C ALA A 48 26.01 -11.51 -3.43
N LYS A 49 25.22 -10.81 -4.24
CA LYS A 49 25.67 -10.09 -5.44
C LYS A 49 26.12 -8.65 -5.14
N GLY A 50 26.02 -8.20 -3.89
CA GLY A 50 26.26 -6.80 -3.54
C GLY A 50 25.23 -5.81 -4.15
N ALA A 51 24.09 -6.31 -4.58
CA ALA A 51 23.05 -5.49 -5.21
C ALA A 51 22.23 -4.69 -4.19
N ILE A 52 22.13 -5.21 -2.96
CA ILE A 52 21.44 -4.57 -1.85
C ILE A 52 22.23 -4.74 -0.54
N LYS A 53 21.95 -3.86 0.43
CA LYS A 53 22.36 -3.94 1.83
C LYS A 53 21.14 -3.64 2.69
N VAL A 54 20.62 -4.64 3.36
CA VAL A 54 19.42 -4.48 4.20
C VAL A 54 19.77 -3.59 5.40
N THR A 55 19.00 -2.53 5.61
CA THR A 55 19.20 -1.54 6.68
C THR A 55 17.99 -1.36 7.59
N GLY A 56 16.85 -1.94 7.26
CA GLY A 56 15.65 -1.92 8.10
C GLY A 56 14.51 -2.76 7.55
N ILE A 57 13.59 -3.07 8.45
CA ILE A 57 12.33 -3.74 8.15
C ILE A 57 11.20 -2.75 8.43
N VAL A 58 10.20 -2.70 7.58
CA VAL A 58 9.06 -1.80 7.68
C VAL A 58 7.77 -2.61 7.61
N ASN A 59 6.78 -2.30 8.46
CA ASN A 59 5.43 -2.80 8.25
C ASN A 59 4.44 -1.67 8.06
N THR A 60 3.51 -1.90 7.15
CA THR A 60 2.38 -0.99 6.92
C THR A 60 1.36 -1.07 8.04
N HIS A 61 1.11 -2.26 8.59
CA HIS A 61 0.22 -2.51 9.72
C HIS A 61 0.46 -3.88 10.36
N HIS A 62 -0.21 -4.16 11.48
CA HIS A 62 0.09 -5.33 12.33
C HIS A 62 -0.52 -6.65 11.87
N HIS A 63 -1.40 -6.70 10.86
CA HIS A 63 -2.01 -7.97 10.43
C HIS A 63 -0.96 -9.02 10.08
N HIS A 64 -1.26 -10.28 10.40
CA HIS A 64 -0.31 -11.38 10.31
C HIS A 64 0.27 -11.57 8.91
N ASP A 65 -0.53 -11.30 7.87
CA ASP A 65 -0.11 -11.41 6.48
C ASP A 65 0.74 -10.22 5.97
N HIS A 66 1.10 -9.28 6.86
CA HIS A 66 2.08 -8.21 6.67
C HIS A 66 3.22 -8.28 7.66
N SER A 67 2.94 -8.56 8.93
CA SER A 67 3.90 -8.52 10.04
C SER A 67 4.26 -9.89 10.62
N GLY A 68 3.59 -10.97 10.21
CA GLY A 68 3.78 -12.30 10.79
C GLY A 68 5.19 -12.87 10.63
N GLY A 69 5.96 -12.37 9.68
CA GLY A 69 7.36 -12.74 9.47
C GLY A 69 8.37 -12.01 10.35
N ASN A 70 7.98 -10.95 11.06
CA ASN A 70 8.88 -10.03 11.75
C ASN A 70 9.89 -10.74 12.66
N GLN A 71 9.41 -11.64 13.53
CA GLN A 71 10.31 -12.33 14.48
C GLN A 71 11.37 -13.20 13.79
N LYS A 72 11.00 -13.81 12.66
CA LYS A 72 11.94 -14.62 11.89
C LYS A 72 12.91 -13.74 11.12
N MET A 73 12.44 -12.61 10.59
CA MET A 73 13.29 -11.60 9.96
C MET A 73 14.29 -10.99 10.96
N LEU A 74 13.85 -10.66 12.19
CA LEU A 74 14.72 -10.12 13.24
C LEU A 74 15.75 -11.15 13.75
N LYS A 75 15.47 -12.45 13.68
CA LYS A 75 16.49 -13.49 13.96
C LYS A 75 17.57 -13.51 12.91
N GLU A 76 17.21 -13.29 11.65
CA GLU A 76 18.17 -13.22 10.53
C GLU A 76 18.95 -11.90 10.54
N TYR A 77 18.31 -10.82 10.97
CA TYR A 77 18.84 -9.46 11.03
C TYR A 77 18.69 -8.83 12.42
N PRO A 78 19.40 -9.33 13.47
CA PRO A 78 19.09 -9.01 14.85
C PRO A 78 19.33 -7.55 15.26
N ASN A 79 20.08 -6.78 14.48
CA ASN A 79 20.45 -5.39 14.78
C ASN A 79 19.72 -4.37 13.90
N LEU A 80 18.78 -4.80 13.05
CA LEU A 80 18.04 -3.88 12.20
C LEU A 80 16.85 -3.28 12.95
N PRO A 81 16.53 -1.99 12.70
CA PRO A 81 15.29 -1.41 13.17
C PRO A 81 14.09 -2.08 12.48
N LEU A 82 13.02 -2.28 13.24
CA LEU A 82 11.71 -2.59 12.73
C LEU A 82 10.83 -1.37 12.92
N ILE A 83 10.52 -0.69 11.82
CA ILE A 83 9.78 0.56 11.74
C ILE A 83 8.33 0.25 11.40
N ALA A 84 7.41 0.52 12.32
CA ALA A 84 6.00 0.13 12.15
C ALA A 84 5.08 0.88 13.10
N GLY A 85 3.78 0.68 12.95
CA GLY A 85 2.78 1.05 13.95
C GLY A 85 2.97 0.27 15.25
N PHE A 86 2.45 0.81 16.34
CA PHE A 86 2.71 0.34 17.71
C PHE A 86 2.24 -1.09 18.02
N ASN A 87 1.35 -1.66 17.20
CA ASN A 87 0.85 -3.03 17.37
C ASN A 87 1.67 -4.09 16.62
N SER A 88 2.59 -3.70 15.74
CA SER A 88 3.39 -4.66 14.97
C SER A 88 4.33 -5.47 15.85
N PRO A 89 4.34 -6.82 15.75
CA PRO A 89 5.20 -7.66 16.57
C PRO A 89 6.69 -7.35 16.41
N GLY A 90 7.37 -7.02 17.51
CA GLY A 90 8.81 -6.75 17.49
C GLY A 90 9.17 -5.34 17.02
N VAL A 91 8.22 -4.42 16.92
CA VAL A 91 8.47 -3.02 16.58
C VAL A 91 9.52 -2.39 17.50
N THR A 92 10.50 -1.71 16.91
CA THR A 92 11.54 -0.97 17.63
C THR A 92 11.38 0.53 17.50
N GLU A 93 10.77 0.97 16.38
CA GLU A 93 10.57 2.38 16.06
C GLU A 93 9.16 2.61 15.51
N THR A 94 8.37 3.47 16.15
CA THR A 94 7.09 3.94 15.63
C THR A 94 7.25 5.39 15.17
N PRO A 95 7.27 5.63 13.85
CA PRO A 95 7.48 6.96 13.32
C PRO A 95 6.26 7.85 13.56
N LYS A 96 6.47 9.15 13.77
CA LYS A 96 5.39 10.12 13.86
C LYS A 96 4.88 10.46 12.45
N HIS A 97 3.59 10.79 12.34
CA HIS A 97 3.00 11.29 11.10
C HIS A 97 3.81 12.46 10.53
N ASN A 98 4.17 12.38 9.25
CA ASN A 98 4.99 13.36 8.52
C ASN A 98 6.43 13.57 9.06
N ALA A 99 6.92 12.74 9.99
CA ALA A 99 8.31 12.82 10.45
C ALA A 99 9.21 12.00 9.52
N SER A 100 9.69 12.63 8.45
CA SER A 100 10.51 11.99 7.42
C SER A 100 11.87 11.53 7.97
N PHE A 101 12.35 10.41 7.41
CA PHE A 101 13.69 9.90 7.61
C PHE A 101 14.37 9.56 6.28
N ARG A 102 15.65 9.20 6.30
CA ARG A 102 16.41 8.91 5.08
C ARG A 102 16.64 7.41 4.91
N LEU A 103 16.52 6.95 3.67
CA LEU A 103 17.07 5.69 3.22
C LEU A 103 18.29 6.01 2.33
N GLY A 104 19.46 5.61 2.75
CA GLY A 104 20.71 5.95 2.06
C GLY A 104 20.92 7.47 1.93
N ASN A 105 21.41 7.91 0.77
CA ASN A 105 21.73 9.31 0.52
C ASN A 105 20.64 10.07 -0.23
N ALA A 106 19.92 9.40 -1.13
CA ALA A 106 19.00 10.07 -2.05
C ALA A 106 17.53 9.99 -1.63
N VAL A 107 17.11 8.88 -1.02
CA VAL A 107 15.69 8.60 -0.80
C VAL A 107 15.19 9.20 0.51
N THR A 108 14.11 9.98 0.46
CA THR A 108 13.36 10.45 1.64
C THR A 108 12.14 9.58 1.84
N VAL A 109 11.90 9.15 3.08
CA VAL A 109 10.75 8.33 3.47
C VAL A 109 9.88 9.11 4.44
N THR A 110 8.63 9.35 4.08
CA THR A 110 7.65 10.08 4.90
C THR A 110 6.53 9.14 5.34
N PRO A 111 6.45 8.81 6.64
CA PRO A 111 5.36 8.00 7.19
C PRO A 111 4.07 8.83 7.27
N LEU A 112 2.99 8.27 6.74
CA LEU A 112 1.67 8.88 6.70
C LEU A 112 0.72 7.97 7.51
N HIS A 113 0.31 8.39 8.70
CA HIS A 113 -0.65 7.63 9.50
C HIS A 113 -2.01 7.65 8.82
N THR A 114 -2.56 6.47 8.60
CA THR A 114 -3.83 6.25 7.89
C THR A 114 -4.70 5.25 8.66
N PRO A 115 -5.08 5.57 9.92
CA PRO A 115 -5.88 4.67 10.75
C PRO A 115 -7.24 4.40 10.09
N CYS A 116 -7.67 3.17 10.04
CA CYS A 116 -8.99 2.66 9.70
C CYS A 116 -8.99 1.14 9.46
N HIS A 117 -8.24 0.64 8.48
CA HIS A 117 -8.11 -0.81 8.26
C HIS A 117 -7.60 -1.46 9.55
N THR A 118 -6.51 -0.92 10.08
CA THR A 118 -6.11 -1.05 11.49
C THR A 118 -5.80 0.34 12.06
N GLN A 119 -5.83 0.49 13.38
CA GLN A 119 -5.53 1.78 14.01
C GLN A 119 -4.05 2.15 13.94
N ASP A 120 -3.17 1.19 13.73
CA ASP A 120 -1.73 1.38 13.57
C ASP A 120 -1.26 1.47 12.11
N SER A 121 -2.19 1.55 11.14
CA SER A 121 -1.86 1.63 9.70
C SER A 121 -1.03 2.87 9.37
N ILE A 122 0.07 2.65 8.65
CA ILE A 122 0.96 3.68 8.13
C ILE A 122 1.21 3.42 6.64
N CYS A 123 0.90 4.40 5.81
CA CYS A 123 1.38 4.44 4.43
C CYS A 123 2.77 5.10 4.42
N TYR A 124 3.69 4.59 3.62
CA TYR A 124 5.04 5.15 3.52
C TYR A 124 5.24 5.77 2.15
N PHE A 125 5.46 7.08 2.13
CA PHE A 125 5.73 7.83 0.90
C PHE A 125 7.22 7.99 0.70
N PHE A 126 7.73 7.56 -0.45
CA PHE A 126 9.13 7.57 -0.83
C PHE A 126 9.35 8.55 -1.97
N GLU A 127 10.41 9.36 -1.85
CA GLU A 127 10.81 10.33 -2.87
C GLU A 127 12.31 10.24 -3.16
N ASP A 128 12.65 10.15 -4.44
CA ASP A 128 14.01 10.26 -4.97
C ASP A 128 14.00 11.18 -6.20
N GLY A 129 14.15 12.47 -5.98
CA GLY A 129 13.92 13.49 -6.99
C GLY A 129 12.46 13.46 -7.48
N ASP A 130 12.27 13.19 -8.77
CA ASP A 130 10.94 13.08 -9.39
C ASP A 130 10.38 11.65 -9.37
N ASP A 131 11.13 10.66 -8.90
CA ASP A 131 10.60 9.30 -8.72
C ASP A 131 9.90 9.18 -7.37
N ARG A 132 8.59 8.94 -7.40
CA ARG A 132 7.69 8.94 -6.24
C ARG A 132 6.92 7.63 -6.14
N ALA A 133 6.87 7.07 -4.93
CA ALA A 133 6.15 5.84 -4.63
C ALA A 133 5.47 5.93 -3.27
N VAL A 134 4.28 5.34 -3.12
CA VAL A 134 3.62 5.18 -1.82
C VAL A 134 3.26 3.71 -1.60
N PHE A 135 3.71 3.16 -0.47
CA PHE A 135 3.39 1.82 -0.01
C PHE A 135 2.20 1.93 0.94
N THR A 136 1.07 1.42 0.50
CA THR A 136 -0.23 1.72 1.13
C THR A 136 -0.77 0.60 1.99
N GLY A 137 -0.09 -0.57 2.02
CA GLY A 137 -0.63 -1.74 2.70
C GLY A 137 -2.08 -1.98 2.31
N ASP A 138 -2.93 -2.12 3.31
CA ASP A 138 -4.36 -2.36 3.14
C ASP A 138 -5.24 -1.10 3.32
N THR A 139 -4.64 0.09 3.23
CA THR A 139 -5.40 1.35 3.20
C THR A 139 -5.97 1.60 1.80
N LEU A 140 -5.10 1.67 0.78
CA LEU A 140 -5.46 1.88 -0.62
C LEU A 140 -5.00 0.69 -1.46
N PHE A 141 -5.91 0.09 -2.22
CA PHE A 141 -5.62 -0.85 -3.29
C PHE A 141 -5.85 -0.19 -4.65
N ILE A 142 -5.23 -0.72 -5.69
CA ILE A 142 -5.58 -0.27 -7.05
C ILE A 142 -7.08 -0.49 -7.26
N CYS A 143 -7.79 0.62 -7.53
CA CYS A 143 -9.24 0.66 -7.71
C CYS A 143 -10.06 0.19 -6.49
N GLY A 144 -9.54 0.33 -5.26
CA GLY A 144 -10.24 -0.14 -4.06
C GLY A 144 -9.66 0.40 -2.76
N SER A 145 -10.23 -0.04 -1.66
CA SER A 145 -9.75 0.23 -0.29
C SER A 145 -9.83 -1.01 0.57
N GLY A 146 -9.11 -1.02 1.69
CA GLY A 146 -9.22 -2.05 2.72
C GLY A 146 -10.57 -2.02 3.44
N ARG A 147 -10.88 -3.11 4.14
CA ARG A 147 -12.03 -3.17 5.06
C ARG A 147 -11.76 -2.30 6.28
N PHE A 148 -12.83 -1.76 6.87
CA PHE A 148 -12.75 -0.93 8.09
C PHE A 148 -12.84 -1.85 9.32
N PHE A 149 -11.76 -2.63 9.60
CA PHE A 149 -11.81 -3.59 10.69
C PHE A 149 -11.77 -2.92 12.06
N GLU A 150 -10.96 -1.86 12.19
CA GLU A 150 -10.74 -1.17 13.47
C GLU A 150 -11.19 0.29 13.44
N GLY A 151 -11.67 0.77 12.29
CA GLY A 151 -12.01 2.16 12.10
C GLY A 151 -13.38 2.40 11.48
N THR A 152 -13.57 3.64 11.06
CA THR A 152 -14.82 4.21 10.56
C THR A 152 -14.70 4.68 9.11
N ALA A 153 -15.84 4.90 8.45
CA ALA A 153 -15.86 5.50 7.11
C ALA A 153 -15.24 6.91 7.08
N ALA A 154 -15.36 7.67 8.17
CA ALA A 154 -14.75 8.99 8.28
C ALA A 154 -13.21 8.92 8.32
N GLU A 155 -12.65 7.91 8.99
CA GLU A 155 -11.22 7.67 9.02
C GLU A 155 -10.71 7.22 7.65
N MET A 156 -11.40 6.28 6.96
CA MET A 156 -11.01 5.88 5.61
C MET A 156 -11.12 7.05 4.62
N ASP A 157 -12.18 7.86 4.70
CA ASP A 157 -12.31 9.06 3.87
C ASP A 157 -11.15 10.04 4.13
N ALA A 158 -10.75 10.22 5.38
CA ALA A 158 -9.58 11.05 5.71
C ALA A 158 -8.28 10.44 5.17
N ALA A 159 -8.07 9.14 5.33
CA ALA A 159 -6.88 8.44 4.84
C ALA A 159 -6.74 8.55 3.31
N LEU A 160 -7.81 8.24 2.57
CA LEU A 160 -7.78 8.24 1.11
C LEU A 160 -7.84 9.66 0.52
N ASN A 161 -8.82 10.47 0.97
CA ASN A 161 -9.21 11.70 0.29
C ASN A 161 -8.60 12.98 0.89
N LYS A 162 -7.94 12.89 2.06
CA LYS A 162 -7.18 14.01 2.63
C LYS A 162 -5.69 13.73 2.68
N VAL A 163 -5.28 12.52 3.14
CA VAL A 163 -3.86 12.17 3.28
C VAL A 163 -3.30 11.72 1.93
N LEU A 164 -3.76 10.61 1.37
CA LEU A 164 -3.18 10.04 0.14
C LEU A 164 -3.48 10.90 -1.09
N ALA A 165 -4.68 11.46 -1.20
CA ALA A 165 -5.02 12.34 -2.32
C ALA A 165 -4.23 13.67 -2.34
N SER A 166 -3.56 14.07 -1.25
CA SER A 166 -2.69 15.25 -1.23
C SER A 166 -1.31 15.00 -1.84
N LEU A 167 -0.93 13.73 -2.04
CA LEU A 167 0.33 13.38 -2.68
C LEU A 167 0.35 13.82 -4.15
N PRO A 168 1.55 14.07 -4.73
CA PRO A 168 1.68 14.35 -6.16
C PRO A 168 1.00 13.30 -7.02
N ASN A 169 0.31 13.73 -8.08
CA ASN A 169 -0.49 12.83 -8.91
C ASN A 169 0.33 11.73 -9.60
N ASP A 170 1.62 11.95 -9.83
CA ASP A 170 2.56 11.01 -10.42
C ASP A 170 3.11 9.95 -9.45
N THR A 171 2.71 10.00 -8.16
CA THR A 171 3.11 9.03 -7.14
C THR A 171 2.58 7.64 -7.46
N LYS A 172 3.46 6.68 -7.71
CA LYS A 172 3.10 5.28 -7.99
C LYS A 172 2.58 4.58 -6.73
N VAL A 173 1.53 3.78 -6.87
CA VAL A 173 0.88 3.07 -5.77
C VAL A 173 1.37 1.63 -5.69
N TYR A 174 1.82 1.22 -4.49
CA TYR A 174 2.28 -0.11 -4.15
C TYR A 174 1.43 -0.67 -2.98
N PRO A 175 0.33 -1.39 -3.27
CA PRO A 175 -0.58 -1.90 -2.25
C PRO A 175 -0.08 -3.18 -1.58
N GLY A 176 -0.72 -3.58 -0.48
CA GLY A 176 -0.40 -4.83 0.22
C GLY A 176 -0.77 -6.09 -0.56
N HIS A 177 -1.78 -6.02 -1.43
CA HIS A 177 -2.31 -7.17 -2.17
C HIS A 177 -2.60 -6.87 -3.64
N GLU A 178 -2.62 -7.93 -4.47
CA GLU A 178 -3.07 -7.88 -5.86
C GLU A 178 -4.58 -8.17 -5.97
N TYR A 179 -5.40 -7.24 -5.53
CA TYR A 179 -6.87 -7.37 -5.57
C TYR A 179 -7.52 -6.65 -6.75
N THR A 180 -6.74 -6.11 -7.68
CA THR A 180 -7.22 -5.19 -8.72
C THR A 180 -8.33 -5.78 -9.58
N LYS A 181 -8.22 -7.04 -10.02
CA LYS A 181 -9.27 -7.67 -10.84
C LYS A 181 -10.62 -7.73 -10.12
N SER A 182 -10.62 -8.05 -8.82
CA SER A 182 -11.84 -8.04 -7.99
C SER A 182 -12.34 -6.62 -7.74
N ASN A 183 -11.43 -5.67 -7.52
CA ASN A 183 -11.78 -4.26 -7.30
C ASN A 183 -12.43 -3.64 -8.55
N VAL A 184 -11.88 -3.91 -9.74
CA VAL A 184 -12.46 -3.45 -11.01
C VAL A 184 -13.88 -4.00 -11.22
N LYS A 185 -14.12 -5.28 -10.92
CA LYS A 185 -15.48 -5.85 -11.00
C LYS A 185 -16.47 -5.08 -10.12
N PHE A 186 -16.07 -4.77 -8.89
CA PHE A 186 -16.89 -3.95 -8.00
C PHE A 186 -17.07 -2.53 -8.53
N ALA A 187 -15.98 -1.85 -8.90
CA ALA A 187 -16.03 -0.47 -9.38
C ALA A 187 -17.00 -0.31 -10.56
N LYS A 188 -17.05 -1.28 -11.48
CA LYS A 188 -17.99 -1.31 -12.61
C LYS A 188 -19.46 -1.39 -12.20
N SER A 189 -19.78 -1.81 -10.99
CA SER A 189 -21.17 -1.81 -10.50
C SER A 189 -21.68 -0.43 -10.08
N VAL A 190 -20.76 0.53 -9.84
CA VAL A 190 -21.07 1.88 -9.35
C VAL A 190 -20.54 3.00 -10.25
N LEU A 191 -19.66 2.69 -11.19
CA LEU A 191 -18.97 3.63 -12.06
C LEU A 191 -18.83 3.06 -13.48
N SER A 192 -19.03 3.91 -14.50
CA SER A 192 -18.71 3.58 -15.89
C SER A 192 -18.03 4.77 -16.54
N ASN A 193 -16.73 4.65 -16.80
CA ASN A 193 -15.93 5.66 -17.50
C ASN A 193 -14.78 5.02 -18.27
N GLU A 194 -14.11 5.81 -19.10
CA GLU A 194 -12.99 5.35 -19.93
C GLU A 194 -11.77 4.91 -19.10
N PRO A 195 -11.32 5.64 -18.03
CA PRO A 195 -10.21 5.20 -17.20
C PRO A 195 -10.42 3.80 -16.58
N LEU A 196 -11.63 3.53 -16.06
CA LEU A 196 -11.95 2.20 -15.51
C LEU A 196 -11.94 1.11 -16.59
N SER A 197 -12.40 1.43 -17.80
CA SER A 197 -12.38 0.49 -18.94
C SER A 197 -10.94 0.17 -19.38
N ASN A 198 -10.06 1.16 -19.36
CA ASN A 198 -8.63 0.99 -19.66
C ASN A 198 -7.93 0.14 -18.58
N LEU A 199 -8.25 0.36 -17.29
CA LEU A 199 -7.76 -0.47 -16.19
C LEU A 199 -8.25 -1.92 -16.33
N GLU A 200 -9.53 -2.14 -16.67
CA GLU A 200 -10.06 -3.49 -16.92
C GLU A 200 -9.30 -4.20 -18.03
N LYS A 201 -9.02 -3.51 -19.13
CA LYS A 201 -8.23 -4.05 -20.24
C LYS A 201 -6.81 -4.42 -19.79
N PHE A 202 -6.14 -3.53 -19.07
CA PHE A 202 -4.82 -3.80 -18.50
C PHE A 202 -4.81 -5.07 -17.64
N CYS A 203 -5.81 -5.24 -16.77
CA CYS A 203 -5.92 -6.41 -15.89
C CYS A 203 -6.19 -7.74 -16.62
N LYS A 204 -6.75 -7.70 -17.84
CA LYS A 204 -6.92 -8.90 -18.68
C LYS A 204 -5.59 -9.38 -19.27
N GLU A 205 -4.69 -8.45 -19.54
CA GLU A 205 -3.40 -8.69 -20.19
C GLU A 205 -2.25 -8.87 -19.17
N ASN A 206 -2.46 -8.42 -17.92
CA ASN A 206 -1.42 -8.41 -16.89
C ASN A 206 -1.92 -9.05 -15.59
N GLU A 207 -1.04 -9.83 -14.96
CA GLU A 207 -1.30 -10.43 -13.65
C GLU A 207 -1.01 -9.43 -12.51
N VAL A 208 -0.02 -8.58 -12.68
CA VAL A 208 0.54 -7.67 -11.66
C VAL A 208 0.23 -6.23 -12.01
N THR A 209 -0.36 -5.51 -11.05
CA THR A 209 -0.71 -4.10 -11.21
C THR A 209 0.06 -3.16 -10.26
N THR A 210 0.71 -3.70 -9.23
CA THR A 210 1.50 -2.90 -8.28
C THR A 210 2.56 -2.06 -8.98
N GLY A 211 2.64 -0.78 -8.63
CA GLY A 211 3.60 0.18 -9.19
C GLY A 211 3.34 0.58 -10.66
N LYS A 212 2.17 0.21 -11.22
CA LYS A 212 1.77 0.56 -12.60
C LYS A 212 0.82 1.75 -12.68
N PHE A 213 0.14 2.06 -11.61
CA PHE A 213 -0.83 3.14 -11.52
C PHE A 213 -0.44 4.12 -10.42
N THR A 214 -0.93 5.34 -10.53
CA THR A 214 -0.56 6.47 -9.70
C THR A 214 -1.74 6.97 -8.85
N ILE A 215 -1.46 7.83 -7.88
CA ILE A 215 -2.51 8.55 -7.11
C ILE A 215 -3.41 9.35 -8.06
N GLY A 216 -2.86 9.92 -9.14
CA GLY A 216 -3.65 10.60 -10.16
C GLY A 216 -4.63 9.67 -10.87
N ASP A 217 -4.18 8.47 -11.21
CA ASP A 217 -5.04 7.46 -11.83
C ASP A 217 -6.16 7.02 -10.88
N GLU A 218 -5.84 6.74 -9.60
CA GLU A 218 -6.81 6.34 -8.59
C GLU A 218 -7.96 7.36 -8.43
N LYS A 219 -7.68 8.65 -8.54
CA LYS A 219 -8.69 9.72 -8.50
C LYS A 219 -9.67 9.67 -9.67
N THR A 220 -9.38 8.92 -10.74
CA THR A 220 -10.22 8.86 -11.95
C THR A 220 -11.13 7.64 -12.03
N TYR A 221 -10.82 6.56 -11.31
CA TYR A 221 -11.55 5.30 -11.40
C TYR A 221 -11.81 4.58 -10.07
N ASN A 222 -11.17 5.00 -8.98
CA ASN A 222 -11.40 4.36 -7.68
C ASN A 222 -12.61 4.97 -6.98
N PRO A 223 -13.75 4.23 -6.83
CA PRO A 223 -14.95 4.79 -6.21
C PRO A 223 -14.73 5.36 -4.80
N PHE A 224 -13.79 4.76 -4.03
CA PHE A 224 -13.46 5.21 -2.68
C PHE A 224 -12.66 6.53 -2.65
N MET A 225 -11.99 6.89 -3.75
CA MET A 225 -11.34 8.20 -3.92
C MET A 225 -12.22 9.23 -4.65
N MET A 226 -13.45 8.83 -5.04
CA MET A 226 -14.41 9.64 -5.79
C MET A 226 -15.72 9.87 -5.02
N VAL A 227 -15.68 9.85 -3.68
CA VAL A 227 -16.91 9.93 -2.83
C VAL A 227 -17.72 11.21 -3.00
N THR A 228 -17.13 12.26 -3.59
CA THR A 228 -17.82 13.52 -3.92
C THR A 228 -18.19 13.63 -5.40
N ASP A 229 -17.88 12.62 -6.21
CA ASP A 229 -18.24 12.59 -7.63
C ASP A 229 -19.75 12.35 -7.78
N PRO A 230 -20.49 13.17 -8.56
CA PRO A 230 -21.94 13.04 -8.74
C PRO A 230 -22.39 11.69 -9.29
N VAL A 231 -21.54 11.01 -10.10
CA VAL A 231 -21.86 9.67 -10.64
C VAL A 231 -21.85 8.65 -9.51
N ILE A 232 -20.83 8.69 -8.63
CA ILE A 232 -20.73 7.81 -7.46
C ILE A 232 -21.87 8.10 -6.49
N GLN A 233 -22.10 9.37 -6.14
CA GLN A 233 -23.18 9.78 -5.23
C GLN A 233 -24.55 9.29 -5.73
N LYS A 234 -24.84 9.48 -7.02
CA LYS A 234 -26.07 8.98 -7.65
C LYS A 234 -26.17 7.46 -7.60
N SER A 235 -25.08 6.74 -7.84
CA SER A 235 -25.07 5.27 -7.86
C SER A 235 -25.40 4.65 -6.52
N VAL A 236 -25.07 5.34 -5.41
CA VAL A 236 -25.35 4.88 -4.04
C VAL A 236 -26.56 5.58 -3.39
N GLY A 237 -27.11 6.64 -4.03
CA GLY A 237 -28.26 7.40 -3.55
C GLY A 237 -27.96 8.28 -2.32
N LEU A 238 -26.72 8.76 -2.16
CA LEU A 238 -26.25 9.55 -1.02
C LEU A 238 -25.34 10.68 -1.51
N GLU A 239 -25.30 11.81 -0.78
CA GLU A 239 -24.48 12.98 -1.11
C GLU A 239 -23.38 13.25 -0.06
N ASP A 240 -23.66 12.92 1.22
CA ASP A 240 -22.65 13.07 2.28
C ASP A 240 -21.47 12.11 2.03
N ARG A 241 -20.26 12.66 1.97
CA ARG A 241 -19.05 11.92 1.59
C ARG A 241 -18.76 10.72 2.50
N VAL A 242 -19.03 10.84 3.81
CA VAL A 242 -18.79 9.77 4.78
C VAL A 242 -19.85 8.68 4.63
N ALA A 243 -21.11 9.07 4.39
CA ALA A 243 -22.18 8.12 4.10
C ALA A 243 -21.95 7.39 2.77
N VAL A 244 -21.46 8.08 1.73
CA VAL A 244 -21.03 7.46 0.45
C VAL A 244 -19.91 6.46 0.68
N MET A 245 -18.86 6.82 1.43
CA MET A 245 -17.75 5.94 1.79
C MET A 245 -18.25 4.67 2.49
N MET A 246 -19.11 4.81 3.50
CA MET A 246 -19.70 3.67 4.22
C MET A 246 -20.51 2.79 3.28
N LYS A 247 -21.36 3.39 2.45
CA LYS A 247 -22.21 2.66 1.51
C LYS A 247 -21.41 1.86 0.49
N LEU A 248 -20.35 2.44 -0.07
CA LEU A 248 -19.43 1.75 -0.98
C LEU A 248 -18.78 0.53 -0.30
N ARG A 249 -18.34 0.68 0.98
CA ARG A 249 -17.74 -0.42 1.73
C ARG A 249 -18.75 -1.54 2.02
N GLU A 250 -19.99 -1.19 2.41
CA GLU A 250 -21.07 -2.16 2.60
C GLU A 250 -21.39 -2.95 1.33
N LEU A 251 -21.48 -2.25 0.19
CA LEU A 251 -21.72 -2.88 -1.11
C LEU A 251 -20.57 -3.81 -1.48
N LYS A 252 -19.32 -3.35 -1.34
CA LYS A 252 -18.17 -4.18 -1.66
C LYS A 252 -18.00 -5.38 -0.72
N ASN A 253 -18.46 -5.30 0.53
CA ASN A 253 -18.42 -6.44 1.46
C ASN A 253 -19.37 -7.57 1.07
N LYS A 254 -20.40 -7.27 0.27
CA LYS A 254 -21.41 -8.22 -0.25
C LYS A 254 -21.08 -8.73 -1.66
N PHE A 255 -20.10 -8.10 -2.31
CA PHE A 255 -19.67 -8.39 -3.68
C PHE A 255 -18.61 -9.49 -3.73
#